data_52a3326ae2e7174b4ee0945fead61bb1
#
_entry.id   52a3326ae2e7174b4ee0945fead61bb1
#
_cell.length_a   1.000
_cell.length_b   1.000
_cell.length_c   1.000
_cell.angle_alpha   90.00
_cell.angle_beta   90.00
_cell.angle_gamma   90.00
#
_symmetry.space_group_name_H-M   'P 1'
#
loop_
_entity.id
_entity.type
_entity.pdbx_description
1 polymer ?
#
loop_
_entity_poly.entity_id
_entity_poly.type
_entity_poly.pdbx_seq_one_letter_code
_entity_poly.pdbx_strand_id
1 'polypeptide(L)'
;MKHQPSIFAVGKTKFMRQFHFLVNILAWGCICYAGALSAQIKEGSYRLCDFHQHTTFSDGEHSLGYDFQACDSIDLAWWANSEHGGPAPYNGLVSGKDKGQFIRWTAEQIKGDVTPDEEGLLAMWRWQTLSEYSFPEIIRLRKQVYPKRTLIQGVEWNVPGHEHASVTILDGQFDTNPHCTPLAEFEYKFDSRDHDIQGGKARGWQKSTNKEHAKALEGIAWLKEHHPQSSWVIPAHPDRKSRWTIADFREMNDLAPEICFGFEGIPGHQRSKDRGEYTPRNNTYGTYTYGGAGLMIAKVGGLWDALLSEGRHWWLFTCSDFHNMRSDFLPGEYNKTYLYLPDKIEPMRLADYLRSGNCFVVSGNFIRDLRFELNGSKMGQTLKVKKGEPIVVDILLTENSDSPVRLDHVDLIAGEVHPKAKPGNEAYQCDSVGTTQVIARFTEKEWTREANGQIHIQYKIKPTSSHTYYRLRGTHHAIATPGETDQNGNPLPDNGINTEDKAMNDQWFYTNPIFCEY
;
A
#
# COMPACT_ATOMS: atom_id res chain seq x y z
N MET A 1 -46.11 -5.00 72.27
CA MET A 1 -46.45 -6.42 72.08
C MET A 1 -46.50 -6.71 70.58
N LYS A 2 -45.81 -7.76 70.19
CA LYS A 2 -45.82 -8.47 68.88
C LYS A 2 -45.04 -7.86 67.74
N HIS A 3 -43.97 -8.55 67.50
CA HIS A 3 -43.05 -8.57 66.33
C HIS A 3 -43.75 -8.81 65.02
N GLN A 4 -43.23 -8.17 63.98
CA GLN A 4 -43.21 -8.74 62.59
C GLN A 4 -41.78 -8.76 62.05
N PRO A 5 -41.38 -9.84 61.41
CA PRO A 5 -40.01 -9.98 60.91
C PRO A 5 -39.84 -9.47 59.45
N SER A 6 -38.63 -9.03 59.18
CA SER A 6 -38.12 -8.48 57.94
C SER A 6 -38.13 -9.47 56.78
N ILE A 7 -38.66 -9.02 55.64
CA ILE A 7 -38.46 -9.65 54.33
C ILE A 7 -37.52 -8.74 53.48
N PHE A 8 -36.23 -8.93 53.63
CA PHE A 8 -35.24 -8.35 52.70
C PHE A 8 -33.97 -9.20 52.68
N ALA A 9 -33.98 -10.32 51.93
CA ALA A 9 -32.74 -11.06 51.66
C ALA A 9 -32.79 -12.08 50.52
N VAL A 10 -33.63 -11.94 49.46
CA VAL A 10 -33.66 -12.91 48.36
C VAL A 10 -33.38 -12.30 46.98
N GLY A 11 -33.30 -10.96 46.85
CA GLY A 11 -33.17 -10.29 45.54
C GLY A 11 -31.75 -10.11 45.00
N LYS A 12 -30.71 -10.15 45.83
CA LYS A 12 -29.34 -9.79 45.40
C LYS A 12 -28.53 -10.91 44.77
N THR A 13 -28.81 -12.16 45.04
CA THR A 13 -28.04 -13.30 44.53
C THR A 13 -28.41 -13.72 43.10
N LYS A 14 -29.62 -13.46 42.63
CA LYS A 14 -30.03 -13.75 41.25
C LYS A 14 -29.52 -12.71 40.24
N PHE A 15 -29.42 -11.44 40.68
CA PHE A 15 -28.94 -10.36 39.79
C PHE A 15 -27.43 -10.47 39.52
N MET A 16 -26.63 -10.85 40.51
CA MET A 16 -25.18 -11.06 40.29
C MET A 16 -24.84 -12.29 39.43
N ARG A 17 -25.66 -13.35 39.46
CA ARG A 17 -25.42 -14.51 38.58
C ARG A 17 -25.78 -14.23 37.11
N GLN A 18 -26.77 -13.39 36.84
CA GLN A 18 -27.07 -12.96 35.45
C GLN A 18 -26.01 -12.01 34.89
N PHE A 19 -25.44 -11.15 35.75
CA PHE A 19 -24.37 -10.22 35.30
C PHE A 19 -23.06 -10.96 34.99
N HIS A 20 -22.70 -11.99 35.73
CA HIS A 20 -21.53 -12.83 35.44
C HIS A 20 -21.72 -13.69 34.18
N PHE A 21 -22.94 -14.11 33.89
CA PHE A 21 -23.22 -14.87 32.67
C PHE A 21 -23.15 -14.00 31.41
N LEU A 22 -23.66 -12.75 31.48
CA LEU A 22 -23.57 -11.78 30.36
C LEU A 22 -22.14 -11.28 30.12
N VAL A 23 -21.33 -11.07 31.18
CA VAL A 23 -19.92 -10.67 31.03
C VAL A 23 -19.08 -11.81 30.46
N ASN A 24 -19.36 -13.06 30.82
CA ASN A 24 -18.66 -14.21 30.22
C ASN A 24 -19.06 -14.46 28.77
N ILE A 25 -20.28 -14.21 28.32
CA ILE A 25 -20.70 -14.31 26.93
C ILE A 25 -20.05 -13.20 26.09
N LEU A 26 -19.94 -11.97 26.62
CA LEU A 26 -19.23 -10.89 25.94
C LEU A 26 -17.71 -11.12 25.88
N ALA A 27 -17.10 -11.66 26.94
CA ALA A 27 -15.68 -12.02 26.93
C ALA A 27 -15.36 -13.18 25.97
N TRP A 28 -16.25 -14.18 25.87
CA TRP A 28 -16.10 -15.27 24.88
C TRP A 28 -16.40 -14.80 23.45
N GLY A 29 -17.34 -13.88 23.26
CA GLY A 29 -17.60 -13.25 21.96
C GLY A 29 -16.39 -12.44 21.46
N CYS A 30 -15.74 -11.67 22.32
CA CYS A 30 -14.53 -10.92 21.97
C CYS A 30 -13.30 -11.82 21.72
N ILE A 31 -13.16 -12.94 22.45
CA ILE A 31 -12.05 -13.88 22.23
C ILE A 31 -12.24 -14.69 20.93
N CYS A 32 -13.49 -15.01 20.56
CA CYS A 32 -13.77 -15.65 19.27
C CYS A 32 -13.62 -14.69 18.08
N TYR A 33 -13.78 -13.37 18.24
CA TYR A 33 -13.62 -12.40 17.16
C TYR A 33 -12.15 -12.04 16.88
N ALA A 34 -11.28 -12.10 17.89
CA ALA A 34 -9.84 -11.89 17.69
C ALA A 34 -9.14 -13.10 17.04
N GLY A 35 -9.75 -14.29 17.06
CA GLY A 35 -9.23 -15.51 16.42
C GLY A 35 -9.67 -15.72 14.98
N ALA A 36 -10.61 -14.93 14.44
CA ALA A 36 -11.16 -15.11 13.10
C ALA A 36 -10.46 -14.26 12.01
N LEU A 37 -9.43 -13.49 12.36
CA LEU A 37 -8.77 -12.54 11.45
C LEU A 37 -7.59 -13.11 10.66
N SER A 38 -7.33 -14.41 10.71
CA SER A 38 -6.42 -15.06 9.78
C SER A 38 -7.06 -16.32 9.17
N ALA A 39 -8.13 -16.17 8.42
CA ALA A 39 -8.48 -17.19 7.45
C ALA A 39 -7.33 -17.23 6.43
N GLN A 40 -6.33 -18.09 6.68
CA GLN A 40 -5.29 -18.38 5.70
C GLN A 40 -5.97 -18.71 4.37
N ILE A 41 -5.61 -17.98 3.33
CA ILE A 41 -5.93 -18.37 1.96
C ILE A 41 -5.21 -19.70 1.74
N LYS A 42 -5.95 -20.81 1.80
CA LYS A 42 -5.37 -22.16 1.75
C LYS A 42 -4.80 -22.51 0.38
N GLU A 43 -5.37 -21.93 -0.66
CA GLU A 43 -4.97 -22.11 -2.05
C GLU A 43 -4.97 -20.75 -2.73
N GLY A 44 -3.95 -20.45 -3.53
CA GLY A 44 -3.80 -19.19 -4.24
C GLY A 44 -2.41 -19.07 -4.84
N SER A 45 -2.19 -17.97 -5.55
CA SER A 45 -0.91 -17.64 -6.18
C SER A 45 -0.60 -16.15 -6.06
N TYR A 46 0.67 -15.80 -6.25
CA TYR A 46 1.06 -14.40 -6.37
C TYR A 46 0.65 -13.88 -7.74
N ARG A 47 -0.14 -12.81 -7.74
CA ARG A 47 -0.64 -12.18 -8.96
C ARG A 47 -0.47 -10.67 -8.89
N LEU A 48 -0.22 -10.07 -10.05
CA LEU A 48 -0.01 -8.65 -10.21
C LEU A 48 -1.27 -7.85 -9.89
N CYS A 49 -1.07 -6.72 -9.23
CA CYS A 49 -2.09 -5.70 -9.03
C CYS A 49 -1.47 -4.30 -9.14
N ASP A 50 -2.32 -3.32 -9.42
CA ASP A 50 -1.96 -1.91 -9.41
C ASP A 50 -3.15 -1.10 -8.91
N PHE A 51 -2.94 -0.20 -7.97
CA PHE A 51 -4.02 0.59 -7.37
C PHE A 51 -3.72 2.09 -7.38
N HIS A 52 -2.75 2.53 -8.20
CA HIS A 52 -2.38 3.93 -8.32
C HIS A 52 -2.10 4.31 -9.78
N GLN A 53 -3.10 4.94 -10.42
CA GLN A 53 -3.10 5.33 -11.83
C GLN A 53 -3.91 6.62 -12.01
N HIS A 54 -3.49 7.46 -12.94
CA HIS A 54 -4.09 8.75 -13.28
C HIS A 54 -4.57 8.81 -14.73
N THR A 55 -5.68 9.48 -14.93
CA THR A 55 -6.26 9.72 -16.25
C THR A 55 -6.46 11.22 -16.48
N THR A 56 -7.06 11.57 -17.60
CA THR A 56 -7.44 12.98 -17.87
C THR A 56 -8.52 13.53 -16.91
N PHE A 57 -9.01 12.75 -15.95
CA PHE A 57 -9.77 13.30 -14.81
C PHE A 57 -8.88 14.07 -13.82
N SER A 58 -7.58 13.80 -13.77
CA SER A 58 -6.60 14.62 -13.03
C SER A 58 -5.53 15.17 -13.99
N ASP A 59 -4.34 14.66 -13.92
CA ASP A 59 -3.18 15.13 -14.69
C ASP A 59 -2.55 14.04 -15.57
N GLY A 60 -3.20 12.88 -15.67
CA GLY A 60 -2.87 11.86 -16.66
C GLY A 60 -3.23 12.28 -18.08
N GLU A 61 -2.65 11.62 -19.08
CA GLU A 61 -2.85 11.94 -20.51
C GLU A 61 -3.81 11.02 -21.23
N HIS A 62 -4.30 9.99 -20.56
CA HIS A 62 -5.13 8.95 -21.17
C HIS A 62 -6.52 8.90 -20.53
N SER A 63 -7.45 8.28 -21.23
CA SER A 63 -8.78 8.02 -20.68
C SER A 63 -8.77 6.81 -19.76
N LEU A 64 -9.76 6.74 -18.88
CA LEU A 64 -10.00 5.59 -18.00
C LEU A 64 -10.06 4.25 -18.79
N GLY A 65 -10.68 4.26 -19.97
CA GLY A 65 -10.76 3.06 -20.82
C GLY A 65 -9.41 2.64 -21.38
N TYR A 66 -8.51 3.57 -21.67
CA TYR A 66 -7.15 3.28 -22.14
C TYR A 66 -6.32 2.63 -21.03
N ASP A 67 -6.32 3.20 -19.83
CA ASP A 67 -5.53 2.68 -18.71
C ASP A 67 -6.01 1.29 -18.31
N PHE A 68 -7.32 1.05 -18.32
CA PHE A 68 -7.88 -0.26 -18.03
C PHE A 68 -7.54 -1.29 -19.11
N GLN A 69 -7.47 -0.88 -20.38
CA GLN A 69 -6.97 -1.75 -21.43
C GLN A 69 -5.49 -2.11 -21.25
N ALA A 70 -4.65 -1.16 -20.81
CA ALA A 70 -3.26 -1.42 -20.49
C ALA A 70 -3.12 -2.43 -19.34
N CYS A 71 -3.87 -2.26 -18.25
CA CYS A 71 -3.90 -3.20 -17.14
C CYS A 71 -4.30 -4.62 -17.56
N ASP A 72 -5.34 -4.76 -18.40
CA ASP A 72 -5.79 -6.06 -18.91
C ASP A 72 -4.74 -6.71 -19.81
N SER A 73 -4.03 -5.92 -20.64
CA SER A 73 -3.00 -6.42 -21.56
C SER A 73 -1.78 -7.01 -20.84
N ILE A 74 -1.50 -6.56 -19.61
CA ILE A 74 -0.41 -7.06 -18.74
C ILE A 74 -0.89 -8.17 -17.78
N ASP A 75 -2.19 -8.52 -17.84
CA ASP A 75 -2.82 -9.55 -17.03
C ASP A 75 -2.85 -9.24 -15.52
N LEU A 76 -3.10 -7.97 -15.14
CA LEU A 76 -3.32 -7.64 -13.75
C LEU A 76 -4.56 -8.38 -13.21
N ALA A 77 -4.47 -8.90 -11.99
CA ALA A 77 -5.58 -9.60 -11.35
C ALA A 77 -6.70 -8.66 -10.93
N TRP A 78 -6.32 -7.47 -10.48
CA TRP A 78 -7.21 -6.36 -10.15
C TRP A 78 -6.46 -5.04 -10.22
N TRP A 79 -7.19 -3.96 -10.40
CA TRP A 79 -6.65 -2.60 -10.43
C TRP A 79 -7.67 -1.55 -10.01
N ALA A 80 -7.15 -0.40 -9.59
CA ALA A 80 -7.94 0.77 -9.23
C ALA A 80 -7.51 1.99 -10.05
N ASN A 81 -8.49 2.80 -10.42
CA ASN A 81 -8.27 4.19 -10.77
C ASN A 81 -8.12 5.00 -9.48
N SER A 82 -7.14 5.88 -9.36
CA SER A 82 -6.88 6.68 -8.14
C SER A 82 -6.45 8.12 -8.45
N GLU A 83 -7.29 8.83 -9.15
CA GLU A 83 -7.09 10.24 -9.47
C GLU A 83 -6.80 11.10 -8.24
N HIS A 84 -6.01 12.15 -8.40
CA HIS A 84 -5.86 13.17 -7.36
C HIS A 84 -7.20 13.70 -6.85
N GLY A 85 -7.31 13.93 -5.55
CA GLY A 85 -8.42 14.68 -4.96
C GLY A 85 -8.45 16.14 -5.40
N GLY A 86 -9.51 16.87 -5.04
CA GLY A 86 -9.70 18.26 -5.39
C GLY A 86 -10.26 18.50 -6.80
N PRO A 87 -9.79 19.52 -7.53
CA PRO A 87 -10.36 19.88 -8.83
C PRO A 87 -9.94 18.91 -9.95
N ALA A 88 -10.92 18.48 -10.76
CA ALA A 88 -10.73 17.68 -11.97
C ALA A 88 -10.86 18.57 -13.20
N PRO A 89 -9.77 18.83 -13.95
CA PRO A 89 -9.79 19.83 -15.03
C PRO A 89 -10.52 19.34 -16.29
N TYR A 90 -10.60 18.02 -16.52
CA TYR A 90 -11.13 17.46 -17.76
C TYR A 90 -12.04 16.24 -17.50
N ASN A 91 -12.81 15.89 -18.53
CA ASN A 91 -13.56 14.66 -18.58
C ASN A 91 -12.66 13.49 -18.97
N GLY A 92 -12.29 12.66 -18.00
CA GLY A 92 -11.43 11.48 -18.17
C GLY A 92 -12.04 10.28 -18.91
N LEU A 93 -13.29 10.38 -19.35
CA LEU A 93 -13.90 9.37 -20.22
C LEU A 93 -13.35 9.44 -21.64
N VAL A 94 -12.69 10.51 -22.03
CA VAL A 94 -12.15 10.74 -23.37
C VAL A 94 -10.65 10.83 -23.31
N SER A 95 -9.95 10.15 -24.25
CA SER A 95 -8.51 10.18 -24.29
C SER A 95 -7.96 11.58 -24.62
N GLY A 96 -7.06 12.08 -23.79
CA GLY A 96 -6.30 13.30 -24.05
C GLY A 96 -5.31 13.17 -25.20
N LYS A 97 -5.02 11.95 -25.69
CA LYS A 97 -4.14 11.71 -26.85
C LYS A 97 -4.75 12.06 -28.19
N ASP A 98 -6.06 12.10 -28.31
CA ASP A 98 -6.71 12.44 -29.56
C ASP A 98 -6.61 13.94 -29.84
N LYS A 99 -5.38 14.38 -30.18
CA LYS A 99 -5.05 15.66 -30.83
C LYS A 99 -5.67 16.90 -30.18
N GLY A 100 -5.49 17.05 -28.86
CA GLY A 100 -5.86 18.28 -28.16
C GLY A 100 -7.33 18.42 -27.81
N GLN A 101 -8.08 17.33 -27.82
CA GLN A 101 -9.46 17.33 -27.32
C GLN A 101 -9.50 16.94 -25.85
N PHE A 102 -8.88 17.78 -25.03
CA PHE A 102 -9.23 17.77 -23.61
C PHE A 102 -10.63 18.37 -23.47
N ILE A 103 -11.63 17.53 -23.24
CA ILE A 103 -13.01 18.02 -23.06
C ILE A 103 -13.10 18.69 -21.70
N ARG A 104 -13.40 19.99 -21.73
CA ARG A 104 -13.60 20.82 -20.55
C ARG A 104 -15.02 20.65 -20.00
N TRP A 105 -15.16 20.90 -18.71
CA TRP A 105 -16.45 20.99 -18.06
C TRP A 105 -17.15 22.31 -18.38
N THR A 106 -18.48 22.30 -18.39
CA THR A 106 -19.30 23.51 -18.45
C THR A 106 -19.82 23.84 -17.04
N ALA A 107 -20.20 25.09 -16.81
CA ALA A 107 -20.70 25.52 -15.51
C ALA A 107 -21.99 24.75 -15.10
N GLU A 108 -22.82 24.38 -16.05
CA GLU A 108 -24.07 23.65 -15.82
C GLU A 108 -23.83 22.20 -15.37
N GLN A 109 -22.65 21.63 -15.67
CA GLN A 109 -22.29 20.28 -15.25
C GLN A 109 -21.77 20.25 -13.79
N ILE A 110 -21.28 21.38 -13.29
CA ILE A 110 -20.67 21.49 -11.95
C ILE A 110 -21.75 21.72 -10.91
N LYS A 111 -21.88 20.79 -9.95
CA LYS A 111 -22.87 20.86 -8.86
C LYS A 111 -22.35 21.55 -7.60
N GLY A 112 -21.04 21.71 -7.50
CA GLY A 112 -20.38 22.43 -6.43
C GLY A 112 -20.11 23.89 -6.79
N ASP A 113 -19.15 24.48 -6.06
CA ASP A 113 -18.70 25.84 -6.34
C ASP A 113 -18.02 25.90 -7.72
N VAL A 114 -18.46 26.85 -8.54
CA VAL A 114 -17.90 27.07 -9.88
C VAL A 114 -16.77 28.09 -9.74
N THR A 115 -15.54 27.59 -9.68
CA THR A 115 -14.33 28.43 -9.57
C THR A 115 -13.45 28.20 -10.80
N PRO A 116 -13.24 29.21 -11.65
CA PRO A 116 -12.26 29.10 -12.72
C PRO A 116 -10.83 29.14 -12.14
N ASP A 117 -9.91 28.42 -12.77
CA ASP A 117 -8.49 28.54 -12.51
C ASP A 117 -7.91 29.88 -13.02
N GLU A 118 -6.60 30.09 -12.90
CA GLU A 118 -5.92 31.31 -13.34
C GLU A 118 -6.07 31.56 -14.84
N GLU A 119 -6.32 30.53 -15.65
CA GLU A 119 -6.57 30.62 -17.09
C GLU A 119 -8.04 30.81 -17.43
N GLY A 120 -8.92 30.89 -16.44
CA GLY A 120 -10.37 31.00 -16.60
C GLY A 120 -11.04 29.64 -16.94
N LEU A 121 -10.36 28.52 -16.71
CA LEU A 121 -10.84 27.20 -17.03
C LEU A 121 -11.58 26.59 -15.85
N LEU A 122 -12.73 25.98 -16.12
CA LEU A 122 -13.56 25.35 -15.10
C LEU A 122 -13.06 23.95 -14.79
N ALA A 123 -13.04 23.59 -13.50
CA ALA A 123 -12.78 22.25 -13.03
C ALA A 123 -13.98 21.72 -12.23
N MET A 124 -14.28 20.44 -12.40
CA MET A 124 -15.27 19.74 -11.58
C MET A 124 -14.61 19.23 -10.30
N TRP A 125 -15.34 19.19 -9.19
CA TRP A 125 -14.84 18.64 -7.94
C TRP A 125 -14.71 17.12 -7.98
N ARG A 126 -13.68 16.57 -7.32
CA ARG A 126 -13.40 15.14 -7.36
C ARG A 126 -14.54 14.30 -6.81
N TRP A 127 -15.18 14.69 -5.72
CA TRP A 127 -16.34 14.00 -5.19
C TRP A 127 -17.46 13.79 -6.25
N GLN A 128 -17.65 14.75 -7.14
CA GLN A 128 -18.65 14.68 -8.20
C GLN A 128 -18.16 13.76 -9.33
N THR A 129 -16.90 13.88 -9.78
CA THR A 129 -16.37 12.97 -10.82
C THR A 129 -16.36 11.53 -10.35
N LEU A 130 -16.01 11.26 -9.08
CA LEU A 130 -16.06 9.94 -8.49
C LEU A 130 -17.46 9.33 -8.57
N SER A 131 -18.49 10.06 -8.16
CA SER A 131 -19.83 9.52 -8.05
C SER A 131 -20.63 9.53 -9.35
N GLU A 132 -20.38 10.46 -10.28
CA GLU A 132 -21.23 10.70 -11.44
C GLU A 132 -20.60 10.39 -12.79
N TYR A 133 -19.27 10.20 -12.86
CA TYR A 133 -18.56 9.99 -14.12
C TYR A 133 -17.64 8.76 -14.08
N SER A 134 -16.58 8.77 -13.27
CA SER A 134 -15.58 7.69 -13.29
C SER A 134 -16.15 6.37 -12.77
N PHE A 135 -16.85 6.37 -11.64
CA PHE A 135 -17.41 5.13 -11.09
C PHE A 135 -18.52 4.51 -11.94
N PRO A 136 -19.49 5.24 -12.51
CA PRO A 136 -20.41 4.69 -13.50
C PRO A 136 -19.72 4.05 -14.69
N GLU A 137 -18.61 4.63 -15.17
CA GLU A 137 -17.82 4.05 -16.25
C GLU A 137 -17.09 2.77 -15.82
N ILE A 138 -16.52 2.76 -14.61
CA ILE A 138 -15.93 1.53 -14.03
C ILE A 138 -16.97 0.42 -13.95
N ILE A 139 -18.20 0.72 -13.54
CA ILE A 139 -19.29 -0.26 -13.52
C ILE A 139 -19.57 -0.78 -14.93
N ARG A 140 -19.63 0.11 -15.93
CA ARG A 140 -19.84 -0.27 -17.33
C ARG A 140 -18.73 -1.18 -17.84
N LEU A 141 -17.46 -0.78 -17.62
CA LEU A 141 -16.29 -1.55 -18.02
C LEU A 141 -16.27 -2.92 -17.34
N ARG A 142 -16.52 -2.97 -16.03
CA ARG A 142 -16.62 -4.21 -15.23
C ARG A 142 -17.67 -5.17 -15.78
N LYS A 143 -18.85 -4.67 -16.19
CA LYS A 143 -19.95 -5.51 -16.66
C LYS A 143 -19.84 -5.90 -18.12
N GLN A 144 -19.35 -5.02 -18.98
CA GLN A 144 -19.45 -5.16 -20.44
C GLN A 144 -18.13 -5.50 -21.12
N VAL A 145 -17.00 -5.03 -20.57
CA VAL A 145 -15.68 -5.17 -21.22
C VAL A 145 -14.81 -6.18 -20.48
N TYR A 146 -14.72 -6.09 -19.15
CA TYR A 146 -13.83 -6.89 -18.32
C TYR A 146 -14.58 -7.72 -17.25
N PRO A 147 -15.57 -8.58 -17.64
CA PRO A 147 -16.43 -9.26 -16.65
C PRO A 147 -15.71 -10.29 -15.77
N LYS A 148 -14.45 -10.62 -16.10
CA LYS A 148 -13.61 -11.55 -15.33
C LYS A 148 -12.57 -10.84 -14.46
N ARG A 149 -12.52 -9.50 -14.54
CA ARG A 149 -11.56 -8.70 -13.79
C ARG A 149 -12.21 -7.99 -12.61
N THR A 150 -11.41 -7.66 -11.63
CA THR A 150 -11.85 -6.86 -10.49
C THR A 150 -11.33 -5.44 -10.65
N LEU A 151 -12.23 -4.52 -10.99
CA LEU A 151 -11.97 -3.10 -11.17
C LEU A 151 -12.61 -2.34 -10.01
N ILE A 152 -11.87 -1.41 -9.42
CA ILE A 152 -12.35 -0.59 -8.31
C ILE A 152 -12.04 0.89 -8.51
N GLN A 153 -12.72 1.72 -7.76
CA GLN A 153 -12.47 3.16 -7.66
C GLN A 153 -11.67 3.45 -6.39
N GLY A 154 -10.55 4.12 -6.53
CA GLY A 154 -9.78 4.74 -5.47
C GLY A 154 -9.68 6.24 -5.68
N VAL A 155 -8.85 6.88 -4.87
CA VAL A 155 -8.42 8.27 -4.97
C VAL A 155 -6.99 8.40 -4.46
N GLU A 156 -6.16 9.15 -5.13
CA GLU A 156 -4.93 9.65 -4.54
C GLU A 156 -5.26 10.89 -3.73
N TRP A 157 -5.35 10.67 -2.44
CA TRP A 157 -5.69 11.69 -1.45
C TRP A 157 -4.55 12.68 -1.30
N ASN A 158 -4.81 13.96 -1.50
CA ASN A 158 -3.90 15.03 -1.11
C ASN A 158 -3.93 15.15 0.41
N VAL A 159 -3.05 14.43 1.09
CA VAL A 159 -3.07 14.30 2.55
C VAL A 159 -2.73 15.64 3.19
N PRO A 160 -3.59 16.19 4.05
CA PRO A 160 -3.33 17.48 4.69
C PRO A 160 -2.01 17.48 5.47
N GLY A 161 -1.12 18.40 5.13
CA GLY A 161 0.21 18.52 5.74
C GLY A 161 1.30 17.62 5.17
N HIS A 162 0.94 16.67 4.30
CA HIS A 162 1.86 15.67 3.76
C HIS A 162 1.87 15.63 2.23
N GLU A 163 2.56 14.65 1.68
CA GLU A 163 2.44 14.21 0.29
C GLU A 163 1.19 13.31 0.18
N HIS A 164 1.03 12.55 -0.88
CA HIS A 164 -0.18 11.83 -1.22
C HIS A 164 -0.32 10.47 -0.51
N ALA A 165 -1.51 9.90 -0.58
CA ALA A 165 -1.78 8.53 -0.21
C ALA A 165 -2.86 7.90 -1.11
N SER A 166 -2.66 6.67 -1.55
CA SER A 166 -3.70 5.87 -2.20
C SER A 166 -4.76 5.46 -1.19
N VAL A 167 -6.00 5.84 -1.44
CA VAL A 167 -7.15 5.55 -0.57
C VAL A 167 -8.25 4.87 -1.38
N THR A 168 -8.84 3.85 -0.80
CA THR A 168 -10.05 3.22 -1.33
C THR A 168 -11.02 2.88 -0.21
N ILE A 169 -12.30 2.93 -0.52
CA ILE A 169 -13.41 2.41 0.29
C ILE A 169 -14.19 1.47 -0.60
N LEU A 170 -14.21 0.18 -0.27
CA LEU A 170 -14.90 -0.84 -1.07
C LEU A 170 -16.42 -0.83 -0.86
N ASP A 171 -16.87 -0.35 0.31
CA ASP A 171 -18.29 -0.21 0.60
C ASP A 171 -18.99 0.65 -0.45
N GLY A 172 -20.13 0.18 -0.94
CA GLY A 172 -20.87 0.83 -2.01
C GLY A 172 -20.36 0.56 -3.42
N GLN A 173 -19.25 -0.16 -3.62
CA GLN A 173 -18.73 -0.44 -4.96
C GLN A 173 -19.25 -1.74 -5.58
N PHE A 174 -19.62 -2.73 -4.78
CA PHE A 174 -20.05 -4.06 -5.25
C PHE A 174 -21.46 -4.44 -4.79
N ASP A 175 -22.19 -3.53 -4.18
CA ASP A 175 -23.56 -3.74 -3.73
C ASP A 175 -24.53 -3.98 -4.90
N THR A 176 -25.75 -4.41 -4.61
CA THR A 176 -26.82 -4.55 -5.62
C THR A 176 -27.18 -3.23 -6.30
N ASN A 177 -27.09 -2.13 -5.56
CA ASN A 177 -27.20 -0.75 -6.04
C ASN A 177 -25.85 -0.03 -5.81
N PRO A 178 -24.84 -0.28 -6.63
CA PRO A 178 -23.49 0.22 -6.40
C PRO A 178 -23.40 1.74 -6.57
N HIS A 179 -22.67 2.36 -5.67
CA HIS A 179 -22.41 3.80 -5.66
C HIS A 179 -21.05 4.07 -5.02
N CYS A 180 -20.45 5.20 -5.31
CA CYS A 180 -19.14 5.60 -4.78
C CYS A 180 -19.26 6.67 -3.68
N THR A 181 -20.43 6.79 -3.04
CA THR A 181 -20.72 7.86 -2.06
C THR A 181 -19.77 7.88 -0.88
N PRO A 182 -19.39 6.75 -0.23
CA PRO A 182 -18.44 6.79 0.88
C PRO A 182 -17.09 7.39 0.51
N LEU A 183 -16.53 6.99 -0.64
CA LEU A 183 -15.25 7.52 -1.11
C LEU A 183 -15.35 9.02 -1.50
N ALA A 184 -16.44 9.40 -2.16
CA ALA A 184 -16.71 10.80 -2.51
C ALA A 184 -16.90 11.68 -1.27
N GLU A 185 -17.57 11.17 -0.22
CA GLU A 185 -17.72 11.87 1.05
C GLU A 185 -16.38 12.02 1.77
N PHE A 186 -15.55 10.97 1.80
CA PHE A 186 -14.20 11.02 2.36
C PHE A 186 -13.35 12.09 1.68
N GLU A 187 -13.30 12.07 0.36
CA GLU A 187 -12.55 13.04 -0.43
C GLU A 187 -13.01 14.46 -0.14
N TYR A 188 -14.33 14.72 -0.24
CA TYR A 188 -14.89 16.04 0.07
C TYR A 188 -14.51 16.55 1.47
N LYS A 189 -14.58 15.69 2.48
CA LYS A 189 -14.33 16.09 3.88
C LYS A 189 -12.86 16.34 4.18
N PHE A 190 -11.97 15.50 3.64
CA PHE A 190 -10.60 15.39 4.14
C PHE A 190 -9.52 15.72 3.12
N ASP A 191 -9.83 15.84 1.82
CA ASP A 191 -8.82 16.26 0.84
C ASP A 191 -8.35 17.70 1.08
N SER A 192 -7.04 17.94 0.93
CA SER A 192 -6.47 19.27 1.18
C SER A 192 -6.73 20.27 0.05
N ARG A 193 -7.01 19.76 -1.16
CA ARG A 193 -7.28 20.57 -2.35
C ARG A 193 -8.78 20.73 -2.67
N ASP A 194 -9.65 19.98 -2.00
CA ASP A 194 -11.09 20.19 -2.16
C ASP A 194 -11.55 21.39 -1.34
N HIS A 195 -11.88 22.47 -2.03
CA HIS A 195 -12.39 23.73 -1.46
C HIS A 195 -13.87 23.96 -1.73
N ASP A 196 -14.57 22.98 -2.34
CA ASP A 196 -16.02 23.07 -2.57
C ASP A 196 -16.78 23.18 -1.25
N ILE A 197 -17.76 24.08 -1.20
CA ILE A 197 -18.66 24.24 -0.05
C ILE A 197 -20.09 23.86 -0.43
N GLN A 198 -20.54 24.29 -1.61
CA GLN A 198 -21.95 24.20 -1.99
C GLN A 198 -22.38 22.78 -2.31
N GLY A 199 -21.53 22.01 -3.02
CA GLY A 199 -21.85 20.66 -3.42
C GLY A 199 -21.99 19.68 -2.26
N GLY A 200 -21.07 19.71 -1.32
CA GLY A 200 -21.15 18.89 -0.13
C GLY A 200 -22.28 19.31 0.80
N LYS A 201 -22.54 20.63 0.94
CA LYS A 201 -23.69 21.12 1.69
C LYS A 201 -25.01 20.60 1.13
N ALA A 202 -25.16 20.56 -0.19
CA ALA A 202 -26.34 20.00 -0.84
C ALA A 202 -26.52 18.49 -0.57
N ARG A 203 -25.43 17.78 -0.25
CA ARG A 203 -25.42 16.36 0.13
C ARG A 203 -25.51 16.13 1.66
N GLY A 204 -25.52 17.18 2.45
CA GLY A 204 -25.51 17.12 3.92
C GLY A 204 -24.13 16.82 4.51
N TRP A 205 -23.06 16.91 3.72
CA TRP A 205 -21.70 16.72 4.17
C TRP A 205 -21.11 17.99 4.78
N GLN A 206 -20.20 17.83 5.71
CA GLN A 206 -19.48 18.92 6.35
C GLN A 206 -17.98 18.66 6.24
N LYS A 207 -17.25 19.70 5.80
CA LYS A 207 -15.78 19.64 5.78
C LYS A 207 -15.21 19.59 7.20
N SER A 208 -14.09 18.87 7.34
CA SER A 208 -13.27 18.96 8.54
C SER A 208 -12.84 20.42 8.78
N THR A 209 -12.86 20.85 10.04
CA THR A 209 -12.32 22.13 10.49
C THR A 209 -10.86 22.04 10.93
N ASN A 210 -10.34 20.82 11.12
CA ASN A 210 -8.94 20.55 11.41
C ASN A 210 -8.07 20.90 10.19
N LYS A 211 -6.77 21.08 10.44
CA LYS A 211 -5.78 21.43 9.41
C LYS A 211 -4.59 20.51 9.52
N GLU A 212 -3.78 20.46 8.46
CA GLU A 212 -2.53 19.73 8.41
C GLU A 212 -2.66 18.28 8.93
N HIS A 213 -1.68 17.74 9.59
CA HIS A 213 -1.68 16.38 10.12
C HIS A 213 -2.90 16.02 10.99
N ALA A 214 -3.42 16.96 11.77
CA ALA A 214 -4.65 16.72 12.57
C ALA A 214 -5.88 16.43 11.69
N LYS A 215 -6.00 17.04 10.51
CA LYS A 215 -7.05 16.74 9.53
C LYS A 215 -6.82 15.35 8.91
N ALA A 216 -5.57 14.98 8.67
CA ALA A 216 -5.23 13.66 8.15
C ALA A 216 -5.63 12.56 9.15
N LEU A 217 -5.28 12.70 10.43
CA LEU A 217 -5.67 11.76 11.48
C LEU A 217 -7.19 11.70 11.67
N GLU A 218 -7.91 12.80 11.54
CA GLU A 218 -9.38 12.81 11.58
C GLU A 218 -9.97 12.00 10.42
N GLY A 219 -9.44 12.11 9.20
CA GLY A 219 -9.86 11.30 8.06
C GLY A 219 -9.63 9.81 8.29
N ILE A 220 -8.49 9.44 8.85
CA ILE A 220 -8.18 8.04 9.20
C ILE A 220 -9.11 7.54 10.32
N ALA A 221 -9.39 8.37 11.33
CA ALA A 221 -10.33 8.03 12.39
C ALA A 221 -11.76 7.84 11.85
N TRP A 222 -12.18 8.66 10.90
CA TRP A 222 -13.47 8.51 10.21
C TRP A 222 -13.54 7.19 9.43
N LEU A 223 -12.48 6.80 8.71
CA LEU A 223 -12.41 5.50 8.04
C LEU A 223 -12.50 4.35 9.04
N LYS A 224 -11.79 4.45 10.17
CA LYS A 224 -11.84 3.45 11.25
C LYS A 224 -13.23 3.29 11.85
N GLU A 225 -13.96 4.38 12.01
CA GLU A 225 -15.31 4.36 12.55
C GLU A 225 -16.34 3.77 11.58
N HIS A 226 -16.23 4.11 10.27
CA HIS A 226 -17.29 3.83 9.30
C HIS A 226 -16.94 2.67 8.34
N HIS A 227 -15.65 2.47 8.02
CA HIS A 227 -15.18 1.55 6.98
C HIS A 227 -13.94 0.72 7.39
N PRO A 228 -13.87 0.17 8.63
CA PRO A 228 -12.63 -0.42 9.17
C PRO A 228 -12.13 -1.65 8.41
N GLN A 229 -13.03 -2.40 7.77
CA GLN A 229 -12.68 -3.64 7.07
C GLN A 229 -12.57 -3.46 5.55
N SER A 230 -13.15 -2.40 5.00
CA SER A 230 -13.33 -2.18 3.57
C SER A 230 -12.50 -1.03 3.01
N SER A 231 -11.59 -0.45 3.80
CA SER A 231 -10.76 0.67 3.37
C SER A 231 -9.27 0.48 3.67
N TRP A 232 -8.46 1.27 2.99
CA TRP A 232 -7.04 1.45 3.27
C TRP A 232 -6.57 2.86 2.98
N VAL A 233 -5.49 3.25 3.66
CA VAL A 233 -4.70 4.46 3.41
C VAL A 233 -3.25 4.02 3.28
N ILE A 234 -2.68 4.13 2.09
CA ILE A 234 -1.32 3.72 1.77
C ILE A 234 -0.57 4.95 1.25
N PRO A 235 0.32 5.60 2.05
CA PRO A 235 1.15 6.71 1.59
C PRO A 235 1.88 6.38 0.29
N ALA A 236 1.69 7.21 -0.72
CA ALA A 236 2.32 7.08 -2.03
C ALA A 236 3.67 7.80 -2.04
N HIS A 237 4.69 7.21 -2.72
CA HIS A 237 6.03 7.80 -2.86
C HIS A 237 6.50 8.60 -1.62
N PRO A 238 6.56 7.98 -0.42
CA PRO A 238 6.53 8.67 0.87
C PRO A 238 7.74 9.56 1.14
N ASP A 239 8.88 9.30 0.55
CA ASP A 239 10.08 10.12 0.70
C ASP A 239 10.30 11.15 -0.42
N ARG A 240 9.38 11.22 -1.41
CA ARG A 240 9.33 12.33 -2.37
C ARG A 240 8.91 13.61 -1.65
N LYS A 241 9.63 14.73 -1.88
CA LYS A 241 9.42 16.04 -1.24
C LYS A 241 9.57 16.07 0.28
N SER A 242 10.01 14.98 0.91
CA SER A 242 10.33 14.89 2.35
C SER A 242 9.23 15.41 3.30
N ARG A 243 7.97 15.13 2.97
CA ARG A 243 6.81 15.60 3.75
C ARG A 243 6.28 14.59 4.76
N TRP A 244 6.79 13.36 4.72
CA TRP A 244 6.47 12.31 5.67
C TRP A 244 7.63 12.07 6.64
N THR A 245 7.33 11.88 7.90
CA THR A 245 8.27 11.47 8.93
C THR A 245 7.88 10.10 9.49
N ILE A 246 8.82 9.45 10.17
CA ILE A 246 8.50 8.17 10.82
C ILE A 246 7.44 8.33 11.93
N ALA A 247 7.38 9.48 12.58
CA ALA A 247 6.36 9.77 13.59
C ALA A 247 4.96 9.75 12.99
N ASP A 248 4.79 10.31 11.79
CA ASP A 248 3.49 10.32 11.11
C ASP A 248 3.02 8.89 10.81
N PHE A 249 3.90 8.02 10.32
CA PHE A 249 3.57 6.61 10.09
C PHE A 249 3.26 5.85 11.39
N ARG A 250 3.99 6.16 12.47
CA ARG A 250 3.71 5.61 13.80
C ARG A 250 2.33 6.01 14.30
N GLU A 251 1.98 7.30 14.19
CA GLU A 251 0.68 7.82 14.63
C GLU A 251 -0.47 7.23 13.80
N MET A 252 -0.34 7.18 12.49
CA MET A 252 -1.34 6.56 11.60
C MET A 252 -1.53 5.07 11.92
N ASN A 253 -0.44 4.30 12.08
CA ASN A 253 -0.52 2.88 12.40
C ASN A 253 -1.02 2.61 13.82
N ASP A 254 -0.70 3.46 14.81
CA ASP A 254 -1.21 3.34 16.17
C ASP A 254 -2.70 3.70 16.23
N LEU A 255 -3.16 4.66 15.43
CA LEU A 255 -4.56 5.05 15.33
C LEU A 255 -5.41 3.95 14.67
N ALA A 256 -4.99 3.42 13.52
CA ALA A 256 -5.76 2.49 12.72
C ALA A 256 -4.85 1.49 11.97
N PRO A 257 -4.27 0.48 12.65
CA PRO A 257 -3.37 -0.49 12.02
C PRO A 257 -4.07 -1.37 10.97
N GLU A 258 -5.39 -1.47 11.02
CA GLU A 258 -6.23 -2.16 10.05
C GLU A 258 -6.43 -1.37 8.74
N ILE A 259 -6.10 -0.08 8.72
CA ILE A 259 -6.27 0.83 7.58
C ILE A 259 -4.93 1.34 7.07
N CYS A 260 -4.03 1.72 8.00
CA CYS A 260 -2.72 2.28 7.71
C CYS A 260 -1.66 1.21 8.01
N PHE A 261 -1.35 0.39 7.01
CA PHE A 261 -0.52 -0.82 7.17
C PHE A 261 0.62 -0.92 6.15
N GLY A 262 1.02 0.18 5.52
CA GLY A 262 2.12 0.17 4.55
C GLY A 262 2.24 1.45 3.75
N PHE A 263 3.12 1.44 2.76
CA PHE A 263 3.38 2.55 1.84
C PHE A 263 3.84 2.04 0.45
N GLU A 264 3.76 2.90 -0.56
CA GLU A 264 4.34 2.67 -1.89
C GLU A 264 5.79 3.16 -1.90
N GLY A 265 6.73 2.28 -1.54
CA GLY A 265 8.13 2.66 -1.33
C GLY A 265 9.00 2.65 -2.59
N ILE A 266 8.51 2.14 -3.71
CA ILE A 266 9.10 2.30 -5.04
C ILE A 266 8.14 3.22 -5.79
N PRO A 267 8.52 4.48 -6.06
CA PRO A 267 7.65 5.46 -6.69
C PRO A 267 7.36 5.13 -8.15
N GLY A 268 6.32 5.71 -8.72
CA GLY A 268 6.11 5.80 -10.16
C GLY A 268 7.18 6.66 -10.86
N HIS A 269 6.89 7.14 -12.06
CA HIS A 269 7.78 8.03 -12.84
C HIS A 269 9.19 7.47 -13.06
N GLN A 270 9.29 6.15 -13.21
CA GLN A 270 10.57 5.45 -13.35
C GLN A 270 11.29 5.73 -14.68
N ARG A 271 10.59 6.30 -15.67
CA ARG A 271 11.15 6.76 -16.96
C ARG A 271 11.54 8.23 -16.95
N SER A 272 11.12 9.00 -15.95
CA SER A 272 11.47 10.41 -15.80
C SER A 272 12.98 10.59 -15.75
N LYS A 273 13.47 11.72 -16.31
CA LYS A 273 14.89 12.11 -16.30
C LYS A 273 15.48 12.07 -14.88
N ASP A 274 14.75 12.59 -13.91
CA ASP A 274 15.02 12.46 -12.50
C ASP A 274 14.13 11.32 -11.99
N ARG A 275 14.68 10.10 -11.92
CA ARG A 275 13.97 8.85 -11.65
C ARG A 275 13.07 8.96 -10.42
N GLY A 276 11.78 8.61 -10.56
CA GLY A 276 10.79 8.77 -9.51
C GLY A 276 10.40 10.22 -9.23
N GLU A 277 10.88 11.18 -10.05
CA GLU A 277 10.79 12.63 -9.82
C GLU A 277 11.46 13.10 -8.52
N TYR A 278 12.43 12.32 -8.03
CA TYR A 278 13.23 12.70 -6.88
C TYR A 278 14.38 13.61 -7.31
N THR A 279 14.44 14.79 -6.72
CA THR A 279 15.49 15.77 -7.03
C THR A 279 16.02 16.43 -5.77
N PRO A 280 17.30 16.89 -5.76
CA PRO A 280 17.85 17.65 -4.63
C PRO A 280 17.08 18.92 -4.27
N ARG A 281 16.34 19.49 -5.20
CA ARG A 281 15.60 20.73 -4.98
C ARG A 281 14.33 20.54 -4.15
N ASN A 282 13.71 19.39 -4.24
CA ASN A 282 12.43 19.12 -3.61
C ASN A 282 12.48 17.97 -2.59
N ASN A 283 13.67 17.35 -2.39
CA ASN A 283 13.83 16.24 -1.48
C ASN A 283 15.09 16.38 -0.63
N THR A 284 14.94 16.41 0.68
CA THR A 284 16.02 16.47 1.66
C THR A 284 16.29 15.12 2.33
N TYR A 285 15.33 14.22 2.28
CA TYR A 285 15.44 12.84 2.75
C TYR A 285 15.52 11.93 1.52
N GLY A 286 16.69 11.35 1.25
CA GLY A 286 16.84 10.56 0.03
C GLY A 286 16.67 11.43 -1.22
N THR A 287 17.72 12.19 -1.54
CA THR A 287 17.74 13.16 -2.63
C THR A 287 17.43 12.57 -4.00
N TYR A 288 17.62 11.26 -4.15
CA TYR A 288 17.41 10.46 -5.35
C TYR A 288 16.70 9.15 -4.97
N THR A 289 16.24 8.40 -5.95
CA THR A 289 15.96 6.98 -5.78
C THR A 289 17.27 6.17 -5.68
N TYR A 290 17.18 4.95 -5.21
CA TYR A 290 18.31 4.02 -4.98
C TYR A 290 17.91 2.67 -5.61
N GLY A 291 18.39 2.39 -6.80
CA GLY A 291 17.89 1.26 -7.58
C GLY A 291 16.38 1.34 -7.85
N GLY A 292 15.88 2.56 -8.09
CA GLY A 292 14.47 2.86 -8.30
C GLY A 292 13.62 2.95 -7.02
N ALA A 293 14.12 2.50 -5.88
CA ALA A 293 13.39 2.58 -4.61
C ALA A 293 13.69 3.88 -3.85
N GLY A 294 12.77 4.33 -3.01
CA GLY A 294 13.04 5.41 -2.07
C GLY A 294 14.05 5.01 -0.98
N LEU A 295 14.75 5.98 -0.39
CA LEU A 295 15.75 5.74 0.66
C LEU A 295 15.13 5.06 1.89
N MET A 296 13.87 5.37 2.20
CA MET A 296 13.13 4.73 3.31
C MET A 296 13.14 3.20 3.23
N ILE A 297 13.20 2.66 2.01
CA ILE A 297 13.16 1.21 1.71
C ILE A 297 14.57 0.66 1.43
N ALA A 298 15.34 1.38 0.62
CA ALA A 298 16.63 0.92 0.10
C ALA A 298 17.69 0.75 1.19
N LYS A 299 17.65 1.63 2.22
CA LYS A 299 18.60 1.62 3.34
C LYS A 299 18.27 0.51 4.33
N VAL A 300 19.17 -0.47 4.45
CA VAL A 300 19.09 -1.49 5.51
C VAL A 300 19.31 -0.81 6.87
N GLY A 301 18.41 -1.06 7.83
CA GLY A 301 18.37 -0.35 9.10
C GLY A 301 17.84 1.09 9.00
N GLY A 302 17.18 1.45 7.88
CA GLY A 302 16.52 2.74 7.68
C GLY A 302 15.11 2.78 8.24
N LEU A 303 14.29 3.71 7.72
CA LEU A 303 12.96 4.03 8.25
C LEU A 303 12.02 2.82 8.26
N TRP A 304 11.95 2.06 7.14
CA TRP A 304 11.11 0.87 7.08
C TRP A 304 11.51 -0.16 8.14
N ASP A 305 12.81 -0.44 8.25
CA ASP A 305 13.34 -1.38 9.25
C ASP A 305 13.10 -0.88 10.69
N ALA A 306 13.12 0.44 10.93
CA ALA A 306 12.77 1.01 12.23
C ALA A 306 11.30 0.76 12.59
N LEU A 307 10.37 0.85 11.63
CA LEU A 307 8.96 0.47 11.85
C LEU A 307 8.79 -1.03 12.10
N LEU A 308 9.48 -1.87 11.31
CA LEU A 308 9.45 -3.33 11.48
C LEU A 308 10.05 -3.78 12.81
N SER A 309 11.10 -3.11 13.29
CA SER A 309 11.73 -3.39 14.59
C SER A 309 10.81 -3.14 15.78
N GLU A 310 9.70 -2.45 15.60
CA GLU A 310 8.64 -2.27 16.59
C GLU A 310 7.52 -3.33 16.48
N GLY A 311 7.71 -4.35 15.65
CA GLY A 311 6.67 -5.34 15.37
C GLY A 311 5.46 -4.75 14.65
N ARG A 312 5.61 -3.58 14.01
CA ARG A 312 4.53 -2.98 13.24
C ARG A 312 4.33 -3.76 11.95
N HIS A 313 3.10 -4.09 11.65
CA HIS A 313 2.69 -4.54 10.33
C HIS A 313 2.65 -3.30 9.43
N TRP A 314 3.79 -3.05 8.76
CA TRP A 314 3.96 -1.94 7.83
C TRP A 314 4.57 -2.48 6.54
N TRP A 315 3.70 -2.68 5.55
CA TRP A 315 4.02 -3.42 4.34
C TRP A 315 4.55 -2.53 3.23
N LEU A 316 5.38 -3.11 2.40
CA LEU A 316 5.87 -2.47 1.18
C LEU A 316 4.98 -2.85 0.00
N PHE A 317 4.56 -1.84 -0.74
CA PHE A 317 3.88 -1.92 -2.02
C PHE A 317 4.60 -1.05 -3.06
N THR A 318 4.24 -1.22 -4.32
CA THR A 318 4.59 -0.32 -5.41
C THR A 318 3.46 -0.34 -6.45
N CYS A 319 3.19 0.81 -7.03
CA CYS A 319 2.25 0.98 -8.13
C CYS A 319 2.88 1.79 -9.25
N SER A 320 2.22 1.84 -10.38
CA SER A 320 2.75 2.54 -11.56
C SER A 320 2.77 4.05 -11.41
N ASP A 321 1.83 4.61 -10.66
CA ASP A 321 1.58 6.07 -10.63
C ASP A 321 1.52 6.61 -12.07
N PHE A 322 0.81 5.85 -12.94
CA PHE A 322 0.84 6.06 -14.38
C PHE A 322 0.09 7.32 -14.78
N HIS A 323 0.77 8.24 -15.43
CA HIS A 323 0.21 9.46 -15.99
C HIS A 323 0.36 9.51 -17.50
N ASN A 324 1.51 9.08 -18.03
CA ASN A 324 1.81 9.17 -19.45
C ASN A 324 3.03 8.32 -19.84
N MET A 325 3.15 8.02 -21.13
CA MET A 325 4.21 7.16 -21.66
C MET A 325 5.62 7.79 -21.70
N ARG A 326 5.76 9.06 -21.34
CA ARG A 326 7.08 9.75 -21.34
C ARG A 326 7.82 9.57 -20.02
N SER A 327 7.09 9.64 -18.90
CA SER A 327 7.64 9.56 -17.56
C SER A 327 7.43 8.20 -16.90
N ASP A 328 6.47 7.40 -17.41
CA ASP A 328 5.97 6.23 -16.70
C ASP A 328 6.02 4.99 -17.59
N PHE A 329 6.12 3.85 -16.92
CA PHE A 329 5.80 2.56 -17.50
C PHE A 329 4.31 2.26 -17.32
N LEU A 330 3.75 1.44 -18.19
CA LEU A 330 2.37 0.98 -18.04
C LEU A 330 2.15 0.26 -16.69
N PRO A 331 0.92 0.28 -16.16
CA PRO A 331 0.60 -0.44 -14.93
C PRO A 331 1.02 -1.91 -14.99
N GLY A 332 1.87 -2.34 -14.05
CA GLY A 332 2.42 -3.69 -13.99
C GLY A 332 3.56 -4.00 -14.98
N GLU A 333 4.01 -3.04 -15.79
CA GLU A 333 5.14 -3.22 -16.69
C GLU A 333 6.49 -3.20 -15.96
N TYR A 334 6.71 -2.20 -15.09
CA TYR A 334 7.94 -2.01 -14.34
C TYR A 334 7.72 -2.10 -12.82
N ASN A 335 6.88 -1.24 -12.25
CA ASN A 335 6.48 -1.31 -10.85
C ASN A 335 5.48 -2.45 -10.66
N LYS A 336 5.82 -3.45 -9.85
CA LYS A 336 5.04 -4.67 -9.71
C LYS A 336 4.82 -5.02 -8.25
N THR A 337 3.56 -4.99 -7.80
CA THR A 337 3.15 -5.62 -6.56
C THR A 337 2.53 -6.97 -6.88
N TYR A 338 3.20 -8.05 -6.44
CA TYR A 338 2.68 -9.41 -6.49
C TYR A 338 2.00 -9.72 -5.16
N LEU A 339 0.69 -9.76 -5.17
CA LEU A 339 -0.14 -10.05 -3.99
C LEU A 339 -0.63 -11.48 -4.02
N TYR A 340 -0.53 -12.20 -2.89
CA TYR A 340 -1.07 -13.56 -2.78
C TYR A 340 -2.59 -13.53 -2.75
N LEU A 341 -3.21 -14.08 -3.77
CA LEU A 341 -4.64 -14.03 -4.01
C LEU A 341 -5.22 -15.43 -4.21
N PRO A 342 -6.46 -15.70 -3.75
CA PRO A 342 -7.16 -16.93 -4.09
C PRO A 342 -7.46 -16.96 -5.59
N ASP A 343 -7.70 -18.15 -6.15
CA ASP A 343 -8.05 -18.30 -7.57
C ASP A 343 -9.25 -17.43 -7.95
N LYS A 344 -10.26 -17.38 -7.09
CA LYS A 344 -11.39 -16.46 -7.21
C LYS A 344 -11.25 -15.33 -6.21
N ILE A 345 -11.00 -14.13 -6.71
CA ILE A 345 -10.97 -12.91 -5.91
C ILE A 345 -12.38 -12.59 -5.40
N GLU A 346 -12.49 -12.34 -4.10
CA GLU A 346 -13.66 -11.73 -3.49
C GLU A 346 -13.41 -10.22 -3.37
N PRO A 347 -14.04 -9.36 -4.18
CA PRO A 347 -13.69 -7.95 -4.28
C PRO A 347 -13.78 -7.20 -2.94
N MET A 348 -14.76 -7.52 -2.11
CA MET A 348 -14.92 -6.92 -0.78
C MET A 348 -13.82 -7.31 0.22
N ARG A 349 -12.97 -8.28 -0.13
CA ARG A 349 -11.82 -8.72 0.67
C ARG A 349 -10.48 -8.17 0.18
N LEU A 350 -10.45 -7.27 -0.79
CA LEU A 350 -9.20 -6.70 -1.29
C LEU A 350 -8.38 -6.03 -0.18
N ALA A 351 -9.06 -5.32 0.74
CA ALA A 351 -8.39 -4.74 1.91
C ALA A 351 -7.73 -5.82 2.81
N ASP A 352 -8.37 -6.99 2.99
CA ASP A 352 -7.80 -8.11 3.76
C ASP A 352 -6.57 -8.70 3.07
N TYR A 353 -6.60 -8.82 1.75
CA TYR A 353 -5.47 -9.35 0.99
C TYR A 353 -4.26 -8.42 1.09
N LEU A 354 -4.44 -7.11 0.93
CA LEU A 354 -3.37 -6.11 1.14
C LEU A 354 -2.87 -6.12 2.59
N ARG A 355 -3.78 -6.09 3.56
CA ARG A 355 -3.48 -6.09 4.99
C ARG A 355 -2.73 -7.34 5.45
N SER A 356 -2.89 -8.46 4.74
CA SER A 356 -2.17 -9.69 5.05
C SER A 356 -0.65 -9.55 4.98
N GLY A 357 -0.14 -8.59 4.19
CA GLY A 357 1.28 -8.43 3.92
C GLY A 357 1.91 -9.57 3.12
N ASN A 358 1.12 -10.54 2.67
CA ASN A 358 1.62 -11.65 1.87
C ASN A 358 1.84 -11.21 0.42
N CYS A 359 2.86 -10.39 0.23
CA CYS A 359 3.23 -9.83 -1.06
C CYS A 359 4.72 -9.54 -1.14
N PHE A 360 5.20 -9.40 -2.36
CA PHE A 360 6.53 -8.89 -2.69
C PHE A 360 6.43 -7.90 -3.84
N VAL A 361 7.45 -7.05 -3.96
CA VAL A 361 7.51 -6.04 -5.02
C VAL A 361 8.74 -6.25 -5.90
N VAL A 362 8.60 -5.90 -7.18
CA VAL A 362 9.67 -5.97 -8.17
C VAL A 362 9.72 -4.67 -8.95
N SER A 363 10.90 -4.07 -9.09
CA SER A 363 11.18 -3.07 -10.12
C SER A 363 11.78 -3.77 -11.34
N GLY A 364 11.17 -3.56 -12.51
CA GLY A 364 11.55 -4.24 -13.75
C GLY A 364 10.84 -5.58 -13.97
N ASN A 365 11.49 -6.49 -14.69
CA ASN A 365 10.84 -7.69 -15.20
C ASN A 365 11.67 -8.99 -15.02
N PHE A 366 12.65 -9.00 -14.11
CA PHE A 366 13.54 -10.15 -14.00
C PHE A 366 13.01 -11.30 -13.13
N ILE A 367 12.10 -11.02 -12.18
CA ILE A 367 11.45 -12.02 -11.32
C ILE A 367 9.95 -12.01 -11.62
N ARG A 368 9.37 -13.19 -11.85
CA ARG A 368 7.93 -13.38 -12.12
C ARG A 368 7.18 -14.08 -11.01
N ASP A 369 7.88 -14.82 -10.12
CA ASP A 369 7.28 -15.53 -8.99
C ASP A 369 8.32 -15.67 -7.87
N LEU A 370 7.86 -15.54 -6.62
CA LEU A 370 8.69 -15.68 -5.43
C LEU A 370 7.88 -16.21 -4.25
N ARG A 371 8.35 -17.30 -3.68
CA ARG A 371 7.89 -17.82 -2.40
C ARG A 371 9.02 -17.70 -1.38
N PHE A 372 8.75 -17.05 -0.27
CA PHE A 372 9.64 -16.94 0.88
C PHE A 372 8.91 -17.44 2.11
N GLU A 373 9.45 -18.45 2.76
CA GLU A 373 8.86 -19.09 3.93
C GLU A 373 9.91 -19.34 5.03
N LEU A 374 9.46 -19.26 6.28
CA LEU A 374 10.22 -19.67 7.46
C LEU A 374 9.44 -20.77 8.19
N ASN A 375 9.96 -22.01 8.22
CA ASN A 375 9.24 -23.16 8.75
C ASN A 375 7.77 -23.25 8.25
N GLY A 376 7.52 -22.87 6.98
CA GLY A 376 6.20 -22.86 6.35
C GLY A 376 5.35 -21.61 6.63
N SER A 377 5.79 -20.67 7.47
CA SER A 377 5.14 -19.35 7.61
C SER A 377 5.54 -18.44 6.44
N LYS A 378 4.55 -17.75 5.88
CA LYS A 378 4.67 -16.91 4.69
C LYS A 378 4.89 -15.43 5.05
N MET A 379 5.24 -14.60 4.05
CA MET A 379 5.31 -13.14 4.19
C MET A 379 4.07 -12.57 4.89
N GLY A 380 4.25 -11.58 5.75
CA GLY A 380 3.19 -10.96 6.55
C GLY A 380 2.77 -11.76 7.79
N GLN A 381 3.22 -13.00 7.95
CA GLN A 381 2.87 -13.86 9.08
C GLN A 381 3.88 -13.79 10.22
N THR A 382 3.45 -14.26 11.38
CA THR A 382 4.30 -14.45 12.57
C THR A 382 4.50 -15.94 12.82
N LEU A 383 5.76 -16.39 12.75
CA LEU A 383 6.20 -17.73 13.13
C LEU A 383 6.43 -17.78 14.65
N LYS A 384 5.79 -18.69 15.34
CA LYS A 384 6.10 -19.00 16.75
C LYS A 384 7.18 -20.07 16.80
N VAL A 385 8.31 -19.76 17.40
CA VAL A 385 9.49 -20.63 17.47
C VAL A 385 9.73 -21.05 18.91
N LYS A 386 9.97 -22.35 19.13
CA LYS A 386 10.39 -22.83 20.46
C LYS A 386 11.87 -22.52 20.67
N LYS A 387 12.24 -22.21 21.90
CA LYS A 387 13.63 -21.95 22.27
C LYS A 387 14.55 -23.09 21.83
N GLY A 388 15.56 -22.77 21.03
CA GLY A 388 16.52 -23.75 20.52
C GLY A 388 16.10 -24.47 19.24
N GLU A 389 14.89 -24.20 18.74
CA GLU A 389 14.42 -24.76 17.45
C GLU A 389 15.06 -24.00 16.29
N PRO A 390 15.63 -24.68 15.28
CA PRO A 390 16.19 -24.02 14.11
C PRO A 390 15.08 -23.48 13.21
N ILE A 391 15.35 -22.32 12.60
CA ILE A 391 14.48 -21.76 11.57
C ILE A 391 15.03 -22.19 10.21
N VAL A 392 14.20 -22.85 9.42
CA VAL A 392 14.51 -23.21 8.03
C VAL A 392 13.93 -22.11 7.12
N VAL A 393 14.81 -21.44 6.42
CA VAL A 393 14.49 -20.53 5.33
C VAL A 393 14.29 -21.35 4.07
N ASP A 394 13.17 -21.16 3.39
CA ASP A 394 12.85 -21.80 2.11
C ASP A 394 12.48 -20.69 1.11
N ILE A 395 13.28 -20.52 0.06
CA ILE A 395 13.08 -19.51 -0.98
C ILE A 395 12.98 -20.25 -2.31
N LEU A 396 11.86 -20.09 -2.97
CA LEU A 396 11.65 -20.57 -4.33
C LEU A 396 11.26 -19.36 -5.17
N LEU A 397 12.08 -19.01 -6.14
CA LEU A 397 11.82 -17.91 -7.05
C LEU A 397 11.96 -18.37 -8.50
N THR A 398 11.29 -17.68 -9.40
CA THR A 398 11.36 -17.96 -10.82
C THR A 398 11.71 -16.69 -11.57
N GLU A 399 12.84 -16.74 -12.30
CA GLU A 399 13.23 -15.68 -13.20
C GLU A 399 12.30 -15.61 -14.42
N ASN A 400 12.13 -14.42 -14.95
CA ASN A 400 11.44 -14.25 -16.22
C ASN A 400 12.41 -14.54 -17.38
N SER A 401 12.07 -15.52 -18.22
CA SER A 401 12.89 -15.91 -19.37
C SER A 401 13.13 -14.76 -20.36
N ASP A 402 12.17 -13.84 -20.44
CA ASP A 402 12.18 -12.71 -21.39
C ASP A 402 12.97 -11.51 -20.86
N SER A 403 13.41 -11.54 -19.60
CA SER A 403 14.26 -10.50 -19.05
C SER A 403 15.66 -10.54 -19.63
N PRO A 404 16.26 -9.37 -19.99
CA PRO A 404 17.64 -9.30 -20.46
C PRO A 404 18.66 -9.54 -19.35
N VAL A 405 18.24 -9.46 -18.08
CA VAL A 405 19.10 -9.59 -16.91
C VAL A 405 18.75 -10.83 -16.10
N ARG A 406 19.72 -11.33 -15.31
CA ARG A 406 19.58 -12.50 -14.45
C ARG A 406 19.93 -12.11 -13.03
N LEU A 407 19.30 -12.77 -12.05
CA LEU A 407 19.58 -12.59 -10.64
C LEU A 407 21.05 -12.88 -10.33
N ASP A 408 21.72 -11.93 -9.68
CA ASP A 408 23.08 -12.09 -9.16
C ASP A 408 23.07 -12.63 -7.72
N HIS A 409 22.30 -12.00 -6.84
CA HIS A 409 22.24 -12.43 -5.45
C HIS A 409 20.88 -12.11 -4.77
N VAL A 410 20.66 -12.83 -3.66
CA VAL A 410 19.57 -12.60 -2.72
C VAL A 410 20.16 -12.35 -1.33
N ASP A 411 19.81 -11.24 -0.71
CA ASP A 411 20.12 -10.92 0.67
C ASP A 411 19.00 -11.36 1.60
N LEU A 412 19.33 -12.12 2.64
CA LEU A 412 18.47 -12.35 3.79
C LEU A 412 18.80 -11.30 4.85
N ILE A 413 17.84 -10.44 5.13
CA ILE A 413 17.94 -9.33 6.08
C ILE A 413 17.17 -9.70 7.33
N ALA A 414 17.76 -9.46 8.51
CA ALA A 414 17.14 -9.68 9.80
C ALA A 414 17.30 -8.46 10.70
N GLY A 415 16.28 -8.16 11.50
CA GLY A 415 16.31 -7.14 12.54
C GLY A 415 15.59 -7.62 13.81
N GLU A 416 16.07 -7.18 14.97
CA GLU A 416 15.42 -7.50 16.25
C GLU A 416 14.12 -6.70 16.38
N VAL A 417 13.13 -7.32 17.05
CA VAL A 417 11.85 -6.67 17.37
C VAL A 417 11.88 -6.23 18.85
N HIS A 418 11.62 -4.96 19.05
CA HIS A 418 11.58 -4.29 20.35
C HIS A 418 10.19 -3.72 20.63
N PRO A 419 9.88 -3.33 21.86
CA PRO A 419 8.64 -2.62 22.17
C PRO A 419 8.51 -1.33 21.35
N LYS A 420 7.29 -1.04 20.93
CA LYS A 420 6.96 0.18 20.17
C LYS A 420 7.46 1.44 20.89
N ALA A 421 8.06 2.35 20.14
CA ALA A 421 8.38 3.69 20.62
C ALA A 421 7.09 4.43 21.02
N LYS A 422 7.18 5.27 22.04
CA LYS A 422 6.01 6.01 22.57
C LYS A 422 6.10 7.48 22.18
N PRO A 423 4.98 8.13 21.86
CA PRO A 423 4.93 9.56 21.63
C PRO A 423 5.61 10.35 22.77
N GLY A 424 6.35 11.40 22.39
CA GLY A 424 7.10 12.24 23.35
C GLY A 424 8.51 11.77 23.69
N ASN A 425 8.92 10.56 23.30
CA ASN A 425 10.29 10.09 23.44
C ASN A 425 11.10 10.42 22.18
N GLU A 426 12.42 10.66 22.32
CA GLU A 426 13.32 10.85 21.17
C GLU A 426 13.27 9.67 20.19
N ALA A 427 13.16 8.44 20.70
CA ALA A 427 13.00 7.23 19.90
C ALA A 427 11.79 7.29 18.95
N TYR A 428 10.77 8.08 19.26
CA TYR A 428 9.59 8.24 18.39
C TYR A 428 9.89 9.01 17.09
N GLN A 429 10.99 9.76 17.07
CA GLN A 429 11.48 10.48 15.89
C GLN A 429 12.63 9.75 15.19
N CYS A 430 13.14 8.65 15.77
CA CYS A 430 14.26 7.92 15.21
C CYS A 430 13.81 7.07 14.01
N ASP A 431 14.35 7.37 12.84
CA ASP A 431 14.08 6.74 11.56
C ASP A 431 15.13 5.71 11.13
N SER A 432 15.89 5.20 12.09
CA SER A 432 16.91 4.18 11.85
C SER A 432 17.03 3.23 13.03
N VAL A 433 17.49 2.01 12.74
CA VAL A 433 17.72 0.97 13.74
C VAL A 433 19.02 0.22 13.46
N GLY A 434 19.85 0.07 14.50
CA GLY A 434 21.18 -0.55 14.39
C GLY A 434 21.19 -2.07 14.42
N THR A 435 20.07 -2.73 14.74
CA THR A 435 20.00 -4.19 14.87
C THR A 435 19.73 -4.90 13.54
N THR A 436 19.33 -4.15 12.51
CA THR A 436 19.01 -4.71 11.19
C THR A 436 20.27 -4.84 10.33
N GLN A 437 20.48 -6.03 9.76
CA GLN A 437 21.63 -6.33 8.93
C GLN A 437 21.36 -7.45 7.93
N VAL A 438 22.17 -7.53 6.87
CA VAL A 438 22.23 -8.70 5.98
C VAL A 438 22.94 -9.81 6.74
N ILE A 439 22.22 -10.89 7.05
CA ILE A 439 22.74 -12.04 7.81
C ILE A 439 23.23 -13.19 6.92
N ALA A 440 22.77 -13.23 5.69
CA ALA A 440 23.23 -14.17 4.67
C ALA A 440 23.02 -13.55 3.27
N ARG A 441 23.90 -13.92 2.35
CA ARG A 441 23.79 -13.59 0.92
C ARG A 441 23.91 -14.88 0.14
N PHE A 442 23.00 -15.11 -0.78
CA PHE A 442 22.95 -16.27 -1.62
C PHE A 442 23.26 -15.88 -3.06
N THR A 443 24.14 -16.62 -3.69
CA THR A 443 24.62 -16.45 -5.07
C THR A 443 24.49 -17.77 -5.82
N GLU A 444 24.96 -17.86 -7.04
CA GLU A 444 25.02 -19.11 -7.81
C GLU A 444 25.78 -20.26 -7.11
N LYS A 445 26.50 -19.97 -6.04
CA LYS A 445 27.19 -20.98 -5.23
C LYS A 445 26.25 -21.70 -4.26
N GLU A 446 25.18 -21.01 -3.85
CA GLU A 446 24.24 -21.48 -2.84
C GLU A 446 22.92 -21.98 -3.43
N TRP A 447 22.70 -21.81 -4.75
CA TRP A 447 21.51 -22.31 -5.44
C TRP A 447 21.84 -23.06 -6.73
N THR A 448 20.85 -23.79 -7.23
CA THR A 448 20.84 -24.29 -8.61
C THR A 448 19.78 -23.55 -9.41
N ARG A 449 20.11 -23.15 -10.64
CA ARG A 449 19.17 -22.57 -11.59
C ARG A 449 18.71 -23.64 -12.57
N GLU A 450 17.42 -23.93 -12.58
CA GLU A 450 16.82 -24.90 -13.50
C GLU A 450 16.57 -24.28 -14.89
N ALA A 451 16.35 -25.12 -15.90
CA ALA A 451 16.13 -24.66 -17.29
C ALA A 451 14.88 -23.75 -17.45
N ASN A 452 13.89 -23.88 -16.58
CA ASN A 452 12.69 -23.03 -16.55
C ASN A 452 12.90 -21.69 -15.82
N GLY A 453 14.14 -21.38 -15.36
CA GLY A 453 14.49 -20.19 -14.59
C GLY A 453 14.16 -20.29 -13.11
N GLN A 454 13.80 -21.48 -12.61
CA GLN A 454 13.52 -21.69 -11.19
C GLN A 454 14.81 -21.81 -10.37
N ILE A 455 14.84 -21.11 -9.24
CA ILE A 455 15.93 -21.10 -8.27
C ILE A 455 15.37 -21.51 -6.91
N HIS A 456 16.03 -22.49 -6.26
CA HIS A 456 15.67 -22.92 -4.91
C HIS A 456 16.84 -22.72 -3.96
N ILE A 457 16.58 -22.05 -2.83
CA ILE A 457 17.54 -21.77 -1.76
C ILE A 457 16.96 -22.30 -0.45
N GLN A 458 17.74 -23.13 0.23
CA GLN A 458 17.43 -23.55 1.60
C GLN A 458 18.57 -23.15 2.53
N TYR A 459 18.21 -22.50 3.65
CA TYR A 459 19.18 -22.04 4.63
C TYR A 459 18.65 -22.27 6.05
N LYS A 460 19.56 -22.54 6.99
CA LYS A 460 19.21 -22.72 8.41
C LYS A 460 19.76 -21.56 9.24
N ILE A 461 18.87 -20.82 9.86
CA ILE A 461 19.21 -19.78 10.82
C ILE A 461 19.46 -20.46 12.17
N LYS A 462 20.56 -20.09 12.84
CA LYS A 462 20.81 -20.52 14.21
C LYS A 462 19.75 -19.92 15.14
N PRO A 463 19.26 -20.70 16.12
CA PRO A 463 18.27 -20.20 17.06
C PRO A 463 18.75 -18.92 17.75
N THR A 464 17.87 -17.92 17.83
CA THR A 464 18.06 -16.72 18.65
C THR A 464 17.10 -16.77 19.84
N SER A 465 17.21 -15.83 20.77
CA SER A 465 16.26 -15.67 21.88
C SER A 465 15.49 -14.34 21.80
N SER A 466 15.78 -13.52 20.79
CA SER A 466 15.13 -12.24 20.57
C SER A 466 14.05 -12.37 19.50
N HIS A 467 12.90 -11.75 19.70
CA HIS A 467 11.93 -11.59 18.63
C HIS A 467 12.60 -10.90 17.44
N THR A 468 12.35 -11.39 16.24
CA THR A 468 13.09 -10.97 15.04
C THR A 468 12.15 -10.94 13.85
N TYR A 469 12.40 -10.08 12.88
CA TYR A 469 11.79 -10.18 11.57
C TYR A 469 12.84 -10.52 10.51
N TYR A 470 12.40 -11.16 9.44
CA TYR A 470 13.23 -11.53 8.30
C TYR A 470 12.56 -11.10 7.01
N ARG A 471 13.34 -10.50 6.11
CA ARG A 471 12.91 -10.11 4.77
C ARG A 471 13.98 -10.36 3.73
N LEU A 472 13.60 -10.39 2.46
CA LEU A 472 14.54 -10.55 1.36
C LEU A 472 14.68 -9.25 0.56
N ARG A 473 15.85 -9.11 -0.04
CA ARG A 473 16.15 -8.17 -1.12
C ARG A 473 17.00 -8.92 -2.15
N GLY A 474 16.80 -8.64 -3.44
CA GLY A 474 17.69 -9.21 -4.46
C GLY A 474 17.77 -8.32 -5.69
N THR A 475 18.84 -8.48 -6.44
CA THR A 475 19.14 -7.71 -7.65
C THR A 475 19.95 -8.54 -8.66
N HIS A 476 20.01 -8.06 -9.87
CA HIS A 476 20.88 -8.61 -10.91
C HIS A 476 22.29 -7.98 -10.91
N HIS A 477 22.51 -6.92 -10.14
CA HIS A 477 23.81 -6.28 -10.03
C HIS A 477 24.74 -7.07 -9.12
N ALA A 478 25.99 -7.25 -9.54
CA ALA A 478 27.04 -7.75 -8.65
C ALA A 478 27.40 -6.69 -7.60
N ILE A 479 28.04 -7.14 -6.53
CA ILE A 479 28.56 -6.26 -5.48
C ILE A 479 29.60 -5.33 -6.08
N ALA A 480 29.61 -4.07 -5.66
CA ALA A 480 30.51 -3.03 -6.12
C ALA A 480 30.44 -2.77 -7.64
N THR A 481 29.27 -2.99 -8.24
CA THR A 481 29.00 -2.55 -9.61
C THR A 481 29.05 -1.03 -9.66
N PRO A 482 29.93 -0.44 -10.49
CA PRO A 482 30.11 1.01 -10.55
C PRO A 482 28.81 1.75 -10.88
N GLY A 483 28.43 2.68 -10.00
CA GLY A 483 27.23 3.50 -10.14
C GLY A 483 25.93 2.83 -9.67
N GLU A 484 25.94 1.51 -9.39
CA GLU A 484 24.73 0.76 -9.05
C GLU A 484 24.74 0.21 -7.62
N THR A 485 25.86 -0.39 -7.16
CA THR A 485 25.95 -0.99 -5.83
C THR A 485 27.25 -0.62 -5.10
N ASP A 486 27.18 -0.49 -3.78
CA ASP A 486 28.36 -0.29 -2.92
C ASP A 486 29.11 -1.61 -2.64
N GLN A 487 30.17 -1.54 -1.81
CA GLN A 487 30.98 -2.69 -1.38
C GLN A 487 30.22 -3.73 -0.55
N ASN A 488 29.03 -3.39 -0.07
CA ASN A 488 28.15 -4.27 0.69
C ASN A 488 26.96 -4.76 -0.15
N GLY A 489 26.88 -4.36 -1.43
CA GLY A 489 25.76 -4.69 -2.33
C GLY A 489 24.51 -3.86 -2.06
N ASN A 490 24.59 -2.72 -1.37
CA ASN A 490 23.49 -1.80 -1.23
C ASN A 490 23.34 -0.95 -2.50
N PRO A 491 22.12 -0.60 -2.92
CA PRO A 491 21.93 0.26 -4.07
C PRO A 491 22.51 1.66 -3.81
N LEU A 492 23.16 2.22 -4.82
CA LEU A 492 23.65 3.60 -4.82
C LEU A 492 22.58 4.57 -5.30
N PRO A 493 22.75 5.89 -5.03
CA PRO A 493 21.82 6.90 -5.52
C PRO A 493 21.76 6.96 -7.06
N ASP A 494 20.56 7.04 -7.63
CA ASP A 494 20.30 7.23 -9.06
C ASP A 494 20.53 8.69 -9.47
N ASN A 495 21.77 9.18 -9.34
CA ASN A 495 22.12 10.59 -9.49
C ASN A 495 22.52 11.01 -10.91
N GLY A 496 22.37 10.13 -11.87
CA GLY A 496 22.64 10.38 -13.29
C GLY A 496 21.39 10.72 -14.08
N ILE A 497 21.55 10.99 -15.37
CA ILE A 497 20.43 11.11 -16.29
C ILE A 497 19.81 9.73 -16.46
N ASN A 498 18.57 9.60 -16.07
CA ASN A 498 17.79 8.39 -16.25
C ASN A 498 17.21 8.30 -17.67
N THR A 499 17.06 7.09 -18.15
CA THR A 499 16.38 6.72 -19.42
C THR A 499 15.58 5.44 -19.18
N GLU A 500 14.69 5.10 -20.09
CA GLU A 500 13.97 3.82 -20.04
C GLU A 500 14.92 2.63 -19.97
N ASP A 501 15.94 2.60 -20.84
CA ASP A 501 16.96 1.53 -20.87
C ASP A 501 17.72 1.45 -19.54
N LYS A 502 18.06 2.60 -18.93
CA LYS A 502 18.74 2.63 -17.65
C LYS A 502 17.86 2.05 -16.55
N ALA A 503 16.61 2.45 -16.46
CA ALA A 503 15.67 1.91 -15.48
C ALA A 503 15.48 0.38 -15.66
N MET A 504 15.31 -0.10 -16.91
CA MET A 504 15.16 -1.52 -17.21
C MET A 504 16.45 -2.34 -16.97
N ASN A 505 17.59 -1.70 -16.90
CA ASN A 505 18.88 -2.31 -16.55
C ASN A 505 19.26 -2.10 -15.07
N ASP A 506 18.32 -1.67 -14.21
CA ASP A 506 18.51 -1.52 -12.78
C ASP A 506 17.29 -2.08 -12.04
N GLN A 507 17.31 -3.40 -11.85
CA GLN A 507 16.16 -4.15 -11.37
C GLN A 507 16.40 -4.75 -9.99
N TRP A 508 15.43 -4.58 -9.12
CA TRP A 508 15.45 -5.03 -7.72
C TRP A 508 14.13 -5.72 -7.35
N PHE A 509 14.18 -6.59 -6.36
CA PHE A 509 12.99 -7.03 -5.65
C PHE A 509 13.15 -6.90 -4.14
N TYR A 510 12.02 -6.74 -3.44
CA TYR A 510 11.93 -6.70 -1.99
C TYR A 510 10.73 -7.52 -1.54
N THR A 511 10.86 -8.25 -0.41
CA THR A 511 9.73 -8.96 0.18
C THR A 511 9.26 -8.26 1.44
N ASN A 512 7.98 -8.40 1.75
CA ASN A 512 7.51 -8.12 3.09
C ASN A 512 8.10 -9.13 4.08
N PRO A 513 8.21 -8.76 5.37
CA PRO A 513 8.84 -9.59 6.37
C PRO A 513 7.97 -10.77 6.82
N ILE A 514 8.65 -11.75 7.42
CA ILE A 514 8.07 -12.75 8.30
C ILE A 514 8.60 -12.47 9.70
N PHE A 515 7.71 -12.31 10.67
CA PHE A 515 8.07 -12.11 12.07
C PHE A 515 8.31 -13.45 12.77
N CYS A 516 9.20 -13.50 13.73
CA CYS A 516 9.47 -14.66 14.59
C CYS A 516 9.35 -14.26 16.06
N GLU A 517 8.49 -14.97 16.78
CA GLU A 517 8.28 -14.84 18.23
C GLU A 517 8.85 -16.07 18.96
N TYR A 518 9.62 -15.83 20.04
CA TYR A 518 10.26 -16.84 20.86
C TYR A 518 9.66 -16.93 22.25
#